data_4538bde191175f0f3942b01d6e72526d
#
_entry.id   4538bde191175f0f3942b01d6e72526d
#
_cell.length_a   1.000
_cell.length_b   1.000
_cell.length_c   1.000
_cell.angle_alpha   90.00
_cell.angle_beta   90.00
_cell.angle_gamma   90.00
#
_symmetry.space_group_name_H-M   'P 1'
#
loop_
_entity.id
_entity.type
_entity.pdbx_description
1 polymer ?
#
loop_
_entity_poly.entity_id
_entity_poly.type
_entity_poly.pdbx_seq_one_letter_code
_entity_poly.pdbx_strand_id
1 'polypeptide(L)'
;DFGKVSTKTFTAALADGTAFVNGEDASVLGGTLQFDCPATDVSLAGKYPIMPYGYTSNNYEIYYKADSLQVNAVAPKAEITAVTVNGVGDQASISVVGRILSNGGTPTDQLKATVIPKTGGSGPGTTVNVAKDGTFKTENIKLTAAMYTVELTVVANETLVSDTVTSGEVNLAAKLQNVNFTSVPARMTYGSTAGIAVASTEADAKLVYTITGEAIKFNSDSTEVEAVKAGEATVTITATKAEYVTAIAKQTIKVEPKLVTVKAVAKDKVYDGKLDAEVSFTAEGILEKDASLVTLNTTSVAGTFTDKNASESAKTVILKGECSLNNNTGNYVLAQPANPTAKISKAKITSIFASNVKRSYKTTSLSYKLDAEGLVNGELITTPGLYTGTISVKEASGKYSIDMTGVTFRNYDYAGVQPIGGDVTIIKGIPTIVTYNTEGN
;
A
#
# COMPACT_ATOMS: atom_id res chain seq x y z
N ASP A 1 5.37 -19.59 -0.61
CA ASP A 1 6.74 -19.81 -0.17
C ASP A 1 6.86 -19.49 1.32
N PHE A 2 7.85 -20.08 1.97
CA PHE A 2 8.22 -19.77 3.34
C PHE A 2 8.48 -18.25 3.52
N GLY A 3 8.14 -17.69 4.68
CA GLY A 3 8.32 -16.27 4.99
C GLY A 3 7.33 -15.33 4.30
N LYS A 4 6.30 -15.84 3.63
CA LYS A 4 5.30 -15.04 2.89
C LYS A 4 3.86 -15.46 3.19
N VAL A 5 3.62 -16.12 4.31
CA VAL A 5 2.27 -16.57 4.70
C VAL A 5 1.42 -15.36 5.10
N SER A 6 1.96 -14.44 5.87
CA SER A 6 1.29 -13.20 6.32
C SER A 6 0.81 -12.29 5.17
N THR A 7 1.38 -12.45 3.97
CA THR A 7 0.97 -11.69 2.78
C THR A 7 -0.18 -12.35 2.02
N LYS A 8 -0.67 -13.52 2.46
CA LYS A 8 -1.73 -14.24 1.78
C LYS A 8 -3.10 -13.80 2.27
N THR A 9 -3.97 -13.53 1.34
CA THR A 9 -5.39 -13.31 1.60
C THR A 9 -6.15 -14.57 1.20
N PHE A 10 -7.12 -14.94 2.01
CA PHE A 10 -8.00 -16.07 1.74
C PHE A 10 -9.36 -15.57 1.31
N THR A 11 -9.99 -16.29 0.41
CA THR A 11 -11.37 -16.04 -0.03
C THR A 11 -12.14 -17.35 0.00
N ALA A 12 -13.42 -17.26 0.22
CA ALA A 12 -14.32 -18.39 0.06
C ALA A 12 -15.58 -17.94 -0.68
N ALA A 13 -16.18 -18.88 -1.37
CA ALA A 13 -17.46 -18.71 -2.03
C ALA A 13 -18.43 -19.80 -1.54
N LEU A 14 -19.68 -19.60 -1.80
CA LEU A 14 -20.68 -20.65 -1.59
C LEU A 14 -20.34 -21.84 -2.50
N ALA A 15 -20.45 -23.05 -1.98
CA ALA A 15 -20.24 -24.26 -2.77
C ALA A 15 -21.35 -24.41 -3.81
N ASP A 16 -21.02 -25.05 -4.94
CA ASP A 16 -22.02 -25.44 -5.93
C ASP A 16 -23.09 -26.32 -5.27
N GLY A 17 -24.36 -26.03 -5.56
CA GLY A 17 -25.48 -26.72 -4.95
C GLY A 17 -25.88 -26.19 -3.56
N THR A 18 -25.31 -25.10 -3.07
CA THR A 18 -25.80 -24.39 -1.87
C THR A 18 -27.27 -23.96 -2.12
N ALA A 19 -28.17 -24.44 -1.27
CA ALA A 19 -29.61 -24.17 -1.42
C ALA A 19 -30.06 -23.17 -0.33
N PHE A 20 -30.37 -21.97 -0.74
CA PHE A 20 -31.24 -21.10 0.05
C PHE A 20 -32.69 -21.35 -0.31
N VAL A 21 -33.58 -21.26 0.66
CA VAL A 21 -35.02 -21.46 0.44
C VAL A 21 -35.71 -20.12 0.21
N ASN A 22 -36.92 -20.15 -0.33
CA ASN A 22 -37.76 -18.97 -0.54
C ASN A 22 -37.15 -17.83 -1.38
N GLY A 23 -36.20 -18.15 -2.26
CA GLY A 23 -35.52 -17.14 -3.10
C GLY A 23 -34.53 -16.27 -2.36
N GLU A 24 -34.12 -16.65 -1.15
CA GLU A 24 -33.05 -16.00 -0.40
C GLU A 24 -31.69 -16.30 -1.02
N ASP A 25 -30.69 -15.52 -0.65
CA ASP A 25 -29.29 -15.65 -1.07
C ASP A 25 -28.33 -15.40 0.10
N ALA A 26 -27.04 -15.32 -0.18
CA ALA A 26 -26.01 -15.11 0.85
C ALA A 26 -26.18 -13.85 1.70
N SER A 27 -26.97 -12.88 1.27
CA SER A 27 -27.19 -11.63 2.01
C SER A 27 -27.97 -11.82 3.31
N VAL A 28 -28.64 -12.97 3.47
CA VAL A 28 -29.36 -13.32 4.72
C VAL A 28 -28.45 -13.88 5.80
N LEU A 29 -27.18 -14.15 5.49
CA LEU A 29 -26.18 -14.58 6.47
C LEU A 29 -25.67 -13.38 7.24
N GLY A 30 -25.70 -13.47 8.56
CA GLY A 30 -25.07 -12.51 9.47
C GLY A 30 -23.58 -12.84 9.71
N GLY A 31 -22.92 -12.00 10.50
CA GLY A 31 -21.52 -12.17 10.82
C GLY A 31 -20.58 -11.70 9.71
N THR A 32 -19.33 -12.06 9.82
CA THR A 32 -18.28 -11.72 8.84
C THR A 32 -17.42 -12.93 8.61
N LEU A 33 -17.21 -13.29 7.33
CA LEU A 33 -16.33 -14.39 6.96
C LEU A 33 -14.90 -14.11 7.45
N GLN A 34 -14.37 -15.06 8.16
CA GLN A 34 -13.00 -15.08 8.67
C GLN A 34 -12.35 -16.41 8.32
N PHE A 35 -11.04 -16.46 8.46
CA PHE A 35 -10.28 -17.66 8.16
C PHE A 35 -9.31 -17.94 9.32
N ASP A 36 -9.26 -19.18 9.74
CA ASP A 36 -8.22 -19.70 10.60
C ASP A 36 -7.25 -20.53 9.77
N CYS A 37 -5.98 -20.22 9.90
CA CYS A 37 -4.91 -20.97 9.28
C CYS A 37 -3.73 -20.99 10.24
N PRO A 38 -3.28 -22.17 10.73
CA PRO A 38 -2.19 -22.27 11.69
C PRO A 38 -0.82 -21.94 11.08
N ALA A 39 -0.74 -21.77 9.74
CA ALA A 39 0.51 -21.40 9.10
C ALA A 39 0.89 -19.95 9.44
N THR A 40 2.15 -19.76 9.71
CA THR A 40 2.81 -18.45 9.95
C THR A 40 3.99 -18.29 9.01
N ASP A 41 4.62 -17.13 8.99
CA ASP A 41 5.82 -16.89 8.19
C ASP A 41 7.01 -17.80 8.58
N VAL A 42 6.94 -18.43 9.74
CA VAL A 42 7.96 -19.40 10.20
C VAL A 42 7.51 -20.86 10.14
N SER A 43 6.38 -21.13 9.51
CA SER A 43 5.89 -22.51 9.34
C SER A 43 6.74 -23.29 8.33
N LEU A 44 7.03 -24.56 8.64
CA LEU A 44 7.79 -25.45 7.77
C LEU A 44 7.09 -25.68 6.42
N ALA A 45 7.80 -26.18 5.44
CA ALA A 45 7.19 -26.59 4.17
C ALA A 45 6.18 -27.72 4.42
N GLY A 46 4.98 -27.57 3.87
CA GLY A 46 3.91 -28.51 4.13
C GLY A 46 2.54 -27.95 3.74
N LYS A 47 1.50 -28.72 4.01
CA LYS A 47 0.11 -28.31 3.80
C LYS A 47 -0.52 -27.95 5.15
N TYR A 48 -1.11 -26.78 5.22
CA TYR A 48 -1.78 -26.24 6.40
C TYR A 48 -3.24 -26.02 6.08
N PRO A 49 -4.17 -26.44 6.94
CA PRO A 49 -5.60 -26.22 6.67
C PRO A 49 -5.93 -24.74 6.71
N ILE A 50 -6.85 -24.33 5.84
CA ILE A 50 -7.50 -23.03 5.88
C ILE A 50 -8.96 -23.30 6.21
N MET A 51 -9.40 -22.87 7.39
CA MET A 51 -10.77 -23.09 7.86
C MET A 51 -11.53 -21.77 7.83
N PRO A 52 -12.50 -21.63 6.93
CA PRO A 52 -13.42 -20.49 6.97
C PRO A 52 -14.35 -20.60 8.18
N TYR A 53 -14.77 -19.45 8.75
CA TYR A 53 -15.73 -19.37 9.85
C TYR A 53 -16.32 -17.96 9.94
N GLY A 54 -17.25 -17.75 10.86
CA GLY A 54 -17.73 -16.42 11.23
C GLY A 54 -19.07 -15.99 10.67
N TYR A 55 -19.63 -16.68 9.66
CA TYR A 55 -21.03 -16.45 9.31
C TYR A 55 -21.97 -17.00 10.37
N THR A 56 -23.09 -16.38 10.53
CA THR A 56 -24.17 -16.78 11.43
C THR A 56 -25.51 -16.78 10.68
N SER A 57 -26.43 -17.60 11.13
CA SER A 57 -27.81 -17.59 10.64
C SER A 57 -28.75 -18.16 11.69
N ASN A 58 -29.96 -17.62 11.75
CA ASN A 58 -31.04 -18.18 12.55
C ASN A 58 -31.81 -19.28 11.79
N ASN A 59 -31.70 -19.30 10.46
CA ASN A 59 -32.55 -20.13 9.61
C ASN A 59 -31.75 -21.22 8.86
N TYR A 60 -30.41 -21.12 8.83
CA TYR A 60 -29.53 -22.02 8.09
C TYR A 60 -28.44 -22.58 8.99
N GLU A 61 -28.17 -23.85 8.86
CA GLU A 61 -26.96 -24.46 9.40
C GLU A 61 -25.83 -24.29 8.40
N ILE A 62 -24.73 -23.69 8.86
CA ILE A 62 -23.62 -23.30 8.01
C ILE A 62 -22.47 -24.31 8.15
N TYR A 63 -22.17 -25.00 7.08
CA TYR A 63 -21.05 -25.94 7.02
C TYR A 63 -19.88 -25.32 6.29
N TYR A 64 -18.73 -25.30 6.94
CA TYR A 64 -17.50 -24.80 6.37
C TYR A 64 -16.64 -25.93 5.82
N LYS A 65 -16.20 -25.81 4.57
CA LYS A 65 -15.25 -26.74 3.96
C LYS A 65 -13.86 -26.13 3.98
N ALA A 66 -12.94 -26.84 4.59
CA ALA A 66 -11.52 -26.45 4.60
C ALA A 66 -10.88 -26.63 3.24
N ASP A 67 -9.91 -25.77 2.96
CA ASP A 67 -8.91 -25.95 1.92
C ASP A 67 -7.52 -26.00 2.58
N SER A 68 -6.46 -26.01 1.80
CA SER A 68 -5.11 -26.05 2.32
C SER A 68 -4.20 -25.01 1.68
N LEU A 69 -3.40 -24.34 2.52
CA LEU A 69 -2.28 -23.53 2.10
C LEU A 69 -1.04 -24.41 1.95
N GLN A 70 -0.45 -24.45 0.77
CA GLN A 70 0.84 -25.08 0.57
C GLN A 70 1.96 -24.08 0.89
N VAL A 71 2.74 -24.37 1.91
CA VAL A 71 4.01 -23.69 2.19
C VAL A 71 5.12 -24.46 1.49
N ASN A 72 5.83 -23.81 0.58
CA ASN A 72 6.93 -24.44 -0.17
C ASN A 72 8.27 -24.08 0.46
N ALA A 73 9.20 -25.01 0.42
CA ALA A 73 10.58 -24.73 0.72
C ALA A 73 11.15 -23.69 -0.27
N VAL A 74 12.03 -22.83 0.20
CA VAL A 74 12.65 -21.77 -0.60
C VAL A 74 14.12 -22.06 -0.88
N ALA A 75 14.63 -21.56 -2.00
CA ALA A 75 16.06 -21.63 -2.30
C ALA A 75 16.79 -20.57 -1.46
N PRO A 76 17.82 -20.96 -0.68
CA PRO A 76 18.70 -20.00 -0.07
C PRO A 76 19.50 -19.29 -1.16
N LYS A 77 20.07 -18.14 -0.84
CA LYS A 77 21.04 -17.48 -1.71
C LYS A 77 22.42 -17.61 -1.07
N ALA A 78 23.27 -18.42 -1.65
CA ALA A 78 24.65 -18.64 -1.21
C ALA A 78 25.62 -17.82 -2.06
N GLU A 79 26.67 -17.30 -1.44
CA GLU A 79 27.72 -16.52 -2.09
C GLU A 79 29.06 -16.76 -1.39
N ILE A 80 30.11 -17.03 -2.17
CA ILE A 80 31.49 -17.00 -1.70
C ILE A 80 32.01 -15.57 -1.96
N THR A 81 32.26 -14.81 -0.89
CA THR A 81 32.73 -13.42 -1.00
C THR A 81 34.23 -13.30 -1.09
N ALA A 82 34.96 -14.23 -0.45
CA ALA A 82 36.41 -14.29 -0.56
C ALA A 82 36.94 -15.71 -0.29
N VAL A 83 37.99 -16.08 -1.00
CA VAL A 83 38.85 -17.23 -0.66
C VAL A 83 40.22 -16.66 -0.38
N THR A 84 40.64 -16.74 0.87
CA THR A 84 41.96 -16.29 1.32
C THR A 84 42.89 -17.48 1.38
N VAL A 85 44.04 -17.36 0.75
CA VAL A 85 45.09 -18.38 0.80
C VAL A 85 46.12 -17.96 1.83
N ASN A 86 46.48 -18.88 2.70
CA ASN A 86 47.47 -18.68 3.76
C ASN A 86 48.64 -19.68 3.55
N GLY A 87 49.86 -19.17 3.48
CA GLY A 87 51.02 -20.00 3.25
C GLY A 87 51.21 -20.43 1.79
N VAL A 88 52.28 -21.15 1.50
CA VAL A 88 52.65 -21.64 0.18
C VAL A 88 53.08 -23.09 0.26
N GLY A 89 52.99 -23.84 -0.82
CA GLY A 89 53.39 -25.26 -0.91
C GLY A 89 52.66 -26.16 0.10
N ASP A 90 53.36 -27.03 0.77
CA ASP A 90 52.78 -28.01 1.71
C ASP A 90 52.22 -27.42 3.00
N GLN A 91 52.47 -26.14 3.27
CA GLN A 91 51.89 -25.41 4.38
C GLN A 91 50.72 -24.54 3.96
N ALA A 92 50.32 -24.64 2.70
CA ALA A 92 49.22 -23.86 2.17
C ALA A 92 47.88 -24.25 2.83
N SER A 93 47.09 -23.27 3.11
CA SER A 93 45.72 -23.45 3.58
C SER A 93 44.84 -22.33 2.99
N ILE A 94 43.56 -22.60 2.93
CA ILE A 94 42.58 -21.55 2.57
C ILE A 94 41.65 -21.32 3.70
N SER A 95 41.19 -20.07 3.83
CA SER A 95 39.96 -19.75 4.55
C SER A 95 38.94 -19.15 3.58
N VAL A 96 37.70 -19.53 3.75
CA VAL A 96 36.60 -19.09 2.88
C VAL A 96 35.67 -18.25 3.68
N VAL A 97 35.34 -17.10 3.14
CA VAL A 97 34.33 -16.20 3.69
C VAL A 97 33.20 -16.09 2.69
N GLY A 98 32.00 -16.12 3.18
CA GLY A 98 30.83 -16.01 2.32
C GLY A 98 29.61 -15.58 3.09
N ARG A 99 28.49 -15.58 2.38
CA ARG A 99 27.19 -15.24 2.91
C ARG A 99 26.14 -16.21 2.40
N ILE A 100 25.24 -16.56 3.29
CA ILE A 100 24.06 -17.39 2.96
C ILE A 100 22.84 -16.68 3.52
N LEU A 101 21.88 -16.40 2.66
CA LEU A 101 20.60 -15.81 3.03
C LEU A 101 19.52 -16.87 2.87
N SER A 102 18.73 -17.07 3.91
CA SER A 102 17.66 -18.06 3.92
C SER A 102 16.46 -17.69 3.02
N ASN A 103 16.40 -16.45 2.52
CA ASN A 103 15.26 -15.93 1.75
C ASN A 103 13.90 -16.11 2.46
N GLY A 104 13.91 -16.11 3.79
CA GLY A 104 12.71 -16.30 4.61
C GLY A 104 12.47 -17.74 5.08
N GLY A 105 13.40 -18.65 4.85
CA GLY A 105 13.39 -20.02 5.36
C GLY A 105 13.86 -20.15 6.81
N THR A 106 14.49 -21.28 7.12
CA THR A 106 15.13 -21.52 8.42
C THR A 106 15.93 -20.30 8.88
N PRO A 107 15.92 -19.92 10.17
CA PRO A 107 16.78 -18.87 10.69
C PRO A 107 18.21 -19.07 10.21
N THR A 108 18.86 -17.99 9.77
CA THR A 108 20.16 -18.06 9.08
C THR A 108 21.23 -18.73 9.91
N ASP A 109 21.20 -18.55 11.23
CA ASP A 109 22.13 -19.19 12.19
C ASP A 109 21.87 -20.70 12.42
N GLN A 110 20.81 -21.25 11.86
CA GLN A 110 20.49 -22.68 11.88
C GLN A 110 20.81 -23.40 10.56
N LEU A 111 21.25 -22.63 9.55
CA LEU A 111 21.64 -23.21 8.27
C LEU A 111 22.92 -24.04 8.40
N LYS A 112 22.91 -25.16 7.71
CA LYS A 112 24.10 -26.01 7.54
C LYS A 112 24.63 -25.88 6.13
N ALA A 113 25.91 -25.59 5.99
CA ALA A 113 26.58 -25.57 4.71
C ALA A 113 27.92 -26.26 4.79
N THR A 114 28.39 -26.75 3.66
CA THR A 114 29.67 -27.43 3.54
C THR A 114 30.51 -26.71 2.49
N VAL A 115 31.75 -26.41 2.85
CA VAL A 115 32.76 -25.85 1.94
C VAL A 115 33.66 -26.99 1.53
N ILE A 116 33.81 -27.19 0.23
CA ILE A 116 34.62 -28.29 -0.35
C ILE A 116 35.59 -27.70 -1.35
N PRO A 117 36.92 -27.63 -1.02
CA PRO A 117 37.94 -27.35 -2.00
C PRO A 117 38.05 -28.56 -2.94
N LYS A 118 38.02 -28.33 -4.25
CA LYS A 118 38.06 -29.40 -5.27
C LYS A 118 39.27 -29.23 -6.16
N THR A 119 40.03 -30.32 -6.31
CA THR A 119 41.01 -30.46 -7.38
C THR A 119 40.70 -31.79 -8.09
N GLY A 120 40.46 -31.72 -9.39
CA GLY A 120 40.15 -32.92 -10.16
C GLY A 120 38.88 -33.68 -9.75
N GLY A 121 37.95 -33.05 -8.99
CA GLY A 121 36.62 -33.61 -8.75
C GLY A 121 36.16 -33.74 -7.30
N SER A 122 36.99 -33.97 -6.31
CA SER A 122 36.59 -34.09 -4.89
C SER A 122 37.68 -33.62 -3.93
N GLY A 123 37.28 -33.12 -2.78
CA GLY A 123 38.15 -32.66 -1.69
C GLY A 123 37.48 -32.83 -0.31
N PRO A 124 38.22 -32.62 0.78
CA PRO A 124 37.66 -32.75 2.11
C PRO A 124 36.63 -31.64 2.35
N GLY A 125 35.40 -32.01 2.72
CA GLY A 125 34.33 -31.07 3.06
C GLY A 125 34.48 -30.54 4.48
N THR A 126 34.31 -29.25 4.67
CA THR A 126 34.28 -28.59 5.98
C THR A 126 32.93 -27.97 6.23
N THR A 127 32.23 -28.44 7.26
CA THR A 127 30.96 -27.81 7.68
C THR A 127 31.23 -26.46 8.30
N VAL A 128 30.40 -25.48 7.94
CA VAL A 128 30.50 -24.11 8.44
C VAL A 128 29.26 -23.74 9.22
N ASN A 129 29.44 -22.94 10.27
CA ASN A 129 28.38 -22.31 11.01
C ASN A 129 28.09 -20.94 10.39
N VAL A 130 26.82 -20.66 10.18
CA VAL A 130 26.36 -19.38 9.60
C VAL A 130 25.89 -18.46 10.74
N ALA A 131 26.34 -17.23 10.74
CA ALA A 131 25.91 -16.24 11.72
C ALA A 131 24.49 -15.74 11.40
N LYS A 132 23.85 -15.04 12.37
CA LYS A 132 22.49 -14.48 12.20
C LYS A 132 22.35 -13.53 11.02
N ASP A 133 23.42 -12.80 10.68
CA ASP A 133 23.46 -11.89 9.54
C ASP A 133 23.75 -12.59 8.20
N GLY A 134 23.87 -13.92 8.23
CA GLY A 134 24.14 -14.76 7.07
C GLY A 134 25.61 -14.96 6.75
N THR A 135 26.51 -14.30 7.45
CA THR A 135 27.95 -14.45 7.19
C THR A 135 28.50 -15.77 7.73
N PHE A 136 29.49 -16.29 7.07
CA PHE A 136 30.30 -17.40 7.58
C PHE A 136 31.78 -17.22 7.25
N LYS A 137 32.61 -17.87 8.03
CA LYS A 137 34.06 -18.00 7.79
C LYS A 137 34.51 -19.41 8.18
N THR A 138 35.32 -20.03 7.32
CA THR A 138 35.95 -21.28 7.70
C THR A 138 37.18 -21.06 8.53
N GLU A 139 37.52 -22.02 9.36
CA GLU A 139 38.89 -22.17 9.84
C GLU A 139 39.83 -22.49 8.64
N ASN A 140 41.13 -22.42 8.86
CA ASN A 140 42.12 -22.72 7.82
C ASN A 140 42.01 -24.19 7.36
N ILE A 141 41.62 -24.39 6.10
CA ILE A 141 41.56 -25.70 5.47
C ILE A 141 42.92 -25.97 4.86
N LYS A 142 43.67 -26.93 5.42
CA LYS A 142 44.99 -27.34 4.89
C LYS A 142 44.82 -28.08 3.58
N LEU A 143 45.57 -27.67 2.58
CA LEU A 143 45.55 -28.26 1.23
C LEU A 143 46.96 -28.45 0.72
N THR A 144 47.14 -29.34 -0.25
CA THR A 144 48.39 -29.50 -0.98
C THR A 144 48.52 -28.45 -2.09
N ALA A 145 49.75 -28.17 -2.53
CA ALA A 145 50.00 -27.25 -3.63
C ALA A 145 49.36 -27.75 -4.94
N ALA A 146 48.25 -27.10 -5.35
CA ALA A 146 47.52 -27.40 -6.57
C ALA A 146 46.58 -26.24 -6.94
N MET A 147 45.94 -26.36 -8.09
CA MET A 147 44.81 -25.51 -8.48
C MET A 147 43.53 -26.07 -7.86
N TYR A 148 42.79 -25.23 -7.18
CA TYR A 148 41.52 -25.59 -6.55
C TYR A 148 40.39 -24.71 -7.02
N THR A 149 39.19 -25.24 -7.05
CA THR A 149 37.94 -24.50 -6.97
C THR A 149 37.31 -24.75 -5.61
N VAL A 150 36.61 -23.80 -5.05
CA VAL A 150 35.91 -23.96 -3.77
C VAL A 150 34.41 -24.00 -4.04
N GLU A 151 33.79 -25.10 -3.65
CA GLU A 151 32.34 -25.28 -3.71
C GLU A 151 31.74 -25.07 -2.33
N LEU A 152 30.70 -24.25 -2.27
CA LEU A 152 29.84 -24.02 -1.11
C LEU A 152 28.49 -24.65 -1.40
N THR A 153 28.10 -25.65 -0.61
CA THR A 153 26.78 -26.28 -0.71
C THR A 153 25.98 -26.03 0.55
N VAL A 154 24.79 -25.46 0.41
CA VAL A 154 23.81 -25.36 1.47
C VAL A 154 22.96 -26.63 1.50
N VAL A 155 22.84 -27.23 2.69
CA VAL A 155 22.12 -28.48 2.85
C VAL A 155 20.61 -28.24 2.89
N ALA A 156 19.85 -28.97 2.09
CA ALA A 156 18.40 -28.95 2.10
C ALA A 156 17.81 -29.37 3.45
N ASN A 157 16.71 -28.77 3.84
CA ASN A 157 15.91 -29.17 4.99
C ASN A 157 14.40 -28.99 4.69
N GLU A 158 13.54 -29.05 5.70
CA GLU A 158 12.08 -28.95 5.54
C GLU A 158 11.60 -27.57 5.04
N THR A 159 12.42 -26.53 5.09
CA THR A 159 12.08 -25.16 4.68
C THR A 159 12.87 -24.65 3.49
N LEU A 160 14.00 -25.30 3.18
CA LEU A 160 14.96 -24.90 2.17
C LEU A 160 15.27 -26.05 1.21
N VAL A 161 15.45 -25.73 -0.07
CA VAL A 161 16.11 -26.61 -1.04
C VAL A 161 17.62 -26.38 -0.97
N SER A 162 18.41 -27.35 -1.46
CA SER A 162 19.87 -27.18 -1.54
C SER A 162 20.25 -26.10 -2.55
N ASP A 163 21.34 -25.41 -2.30
CA ASP A 163 21.99 -24.51 -3.25
C ASP A 163 23.50 -24.76 -3.26
N THR A 164 24.13 -24.57 -4.40
CA THR A 164 25.57 -24.81 -4.59
C THR A 164 26.17 -23.67 -5.41
N VAL A 165 27.24 -23.10 -4.89
CA VAL A 165 28.01 -22.01 -5.52
C VAL A 165 29.47 -22.43 -5.60
N THR A 166 30.13 -22.16 -6.73
CA THR A 166 31.55 -22.45 -6.93
C THR A 166 32.34 -21.15 -7.10
N SER A 167 33.50 -21.07 -6.44
CA SER A 167 34.44 -19.97 -6.63
C SER A 167 35.16 -20.09 -7.99
N GLY A 168 35.88 -19.04 -8.37
CA GLY A 168 36.92 -19.14 -9.37
C GLY A 168 38.08 -20.07 -8.93
N GLU A 169 39.01 -20.29 -9.82
CA GLU A 169 40.21 -21.11 -9.53
C GLU A 169 41.11 -20.44 -8.47
N VAL A 170 41.62 -21.25 -7.55
CA VAL A 170 42.53 -20.84 -6.46
C VAL A 170 43.86 -21.61 -6.66
N ASN A 171 44.93 -20.90 -6.97
CA ASN A 171 46.25 -21.49 -7.18
C ASN A 171 47.08 -21.39 -5.90
N LEU A 172 47.44 -22.53 -5.32
CA LEU A 172 48.29 -22.63 -4.11
C LEU A 172 49.80 -22.75 -4.42
N ALA A 173 50.18 -22.83 -5.69
CA ALA A 173 51.56 -22.93 -6.11
C ALA A 173 52.25 -21.57 -6.31
N ALA A 174 51.47 -20.47 -6.43
CA ALA A 174 52.00 -19.10 -6.59
C ALA A 174 52.03 -18.31 -5.27
N LYS A 175 52.69 -17.15 -5.25
CA LYS A 175 52.66 -16.21 -4.13
C LYS A 175 51.25 -15.75 -3.86
N LEU A 176 50.94 -15.38 -2.62
CA LEU A 176 49.58 -15.04 -2.21
C LEU A 176 49.37 -13.54 -2.24
N GLN A 177 48.20 -13.15 -2.70
CA GLN A 177 47.68 -11.82 -2.53
C GLN A 177 46.17 -11.88 -2.11
N ASN A 178 45.72 -10.84 -1.45
CA ASN A 178 44.33 -10.69 -1.06
C ASN A 178 43.76 -9.36 -1.57
N VAL A 179 42.48 -9.35 -1.87
CA VAL A 179 41.73 -8.13 -2.15
C VAL A 179 40.46 -8.15 -1.33
N ASN A 180 40.14 -7.03 -0.69
CA ASN A 180 38.95 -6.91 0.14
C ASN A 180 38.29 -5.56 -0.09
N PHE A 181 36.97 -5.50 0.04
CA PHE A 181 36.27 -4.23 0.22
C PHE A 181 36.55 -3.69 1.61
N THR A 182 37.02 -2.44 1.70
CA THR A 182 37.13 -1.71 2.95
C THR A 182 35.90 -0.82 3.18
N SER A 183 35.21 -0.44 2.10
CA SER A 183 33.94 0.23 2.15
C SER A 183 33.14 -0.13 0.90
N VAL A 184 31.95 -0.63 1.10
CA VAL A 184 30.96 -0.89 0.05
C VAL A 184 29.58 -1.02 0.68
N PRO A 185 28.53 -0.40 0.14
CA PRO A 185 27.20 -0.52 0.70
C PRO A 185 26.62 -1.91 0.44
N ALA A 186 25.96 -2.51 1.43
CA ALA A 186 25.16 -3.71 1.24
C ALA A 186 23.76 -3.39 0.67
N ARG A 187 23.28 -2.16 0.90
CA ARG A 187 21.97 -1.67 0.44
C ARG A 187 22.09 -0.25 -0.07
N MET A 188 21.33 0.07 -1.09
CA MET A 188 21.17 1.40 -1.68
C MET A 188 19.71 1.66 -1.98
N THR A 189 19.35 2.91 -2.11
CA THR A 189 18.03 3.30 -2.63
C THR A 189 18.19 3.71 -4.09
N TYR A 190 17.24 3.38 -4.93
CA TYR A 190 17.23 3.80 -6.34
C TYR A 190 17.53 5.28 -6.48
N GLY A 191 18.48 5.60 -7.36
CA GLY A 191 18.96 6.97 -7.63
C GLY A 191 20.01 7.50 -6.65
N SER A 192 20.44 6.73 -5.66
CA SER A 192 21.56 7.12 -4.80
C SER A 192 22.91 6.71 -5.37
N THR A 193 23.97 7.37 -4.92
CA THR A 193 25.37 7.02 -5.20
C THR A 193 26.08 6.63 -3.91
N ALA A 194 27.09 5.80 -4.00
CA ALA A 194 27.91 5.41 -2.86
C ALA A 194 29.34 5.07 -3.32
N GLY A 195 30.31 5.44 -2.49
CA GLY A 195 31.71 5.14 -2.72
C GLY A 195 32.05 3.67 -2.49
N ILE A 196 33.02 3.17 -3.23
CA ILE A 196 33.63 1.85 -3.05
C ILE A 196 35.11 2.06 -2.72
N ALA A 197 35.54 1.45 -1.64
CA ALA A 197 36.95 1.42 -1.27
C ALA A 197 37.43 -0.02 -1.14
N VAL A 198 38.63 -0.26 -1.60
CA VAL A 198 39.27 -1.57 -1.70
C VAL A 198 40.67 -1.51 -1.12
N ALA A 199 41.04 -2.59 -0.44
CA ALA A 199 42.45 -2.82 -0.07
C ALA A 199 42.94 -4.11 -0.75
N SER A 200 44.14 -4.05 -1.28
CA SER A 200 44.92 -5.20 -1.75
C SER A 200 46.17 -5.35 -0.91
N THR A 201 46.60 -6.56 -0.63
CA THR A 201 47.86 -6.84 0.06
C THR A 201 49.07 -6.46 -0.79
N GLU A 202 48.92 -6.42 -2.09
CA GLU A 202 49.93 -6.06 -3.07
C GLU A 202 49.60 -4.68 -3.67
N ALA A 203 50.40 -3.68 -3.37
CA ALA A 203 50.14 -2.29 -3.76
C ALA A 203 50.17 -2.05 -5.28
N ASP A 204 50.89 -2.92 -6.02
CA ASP A 204 51.04 -2.87 -7.48
C ASP A 204 50.17 -3.91 -8.21
N ALA A 205 49.27 -4.57 -7.51
CA ALA A 205 48.30 -5.47 -8.14
C ALA A 205 47.35 -4.68 -9.05
N LYS A 206 47.16 -5.21 -10.27
CA LYS A 206 46.16 -4.68 -11.17
C LYS A 206 44.77 -5.08 -10.67
N LEU A 207 43.98 -4.08 -10.34
CA LEU A 207 42.57 -4.27 -9.94
C LEU A 207 41.64 -4.11 -11.14
N VAL A 208 40.73 -5.09 -11.31
CA VAL A 208 39.68 -5.05 -12.31
C VAL A 208 38.34 -5.12 -11.59
N TYR A 209 37.46 -4.16 -11.86
CA TYR A 209 36.15 -4.06 -11.28
C TYR A 209 35.09 -4.47 -12.31
N THR A 210 34.19 -5.34 -11.91
CA THR A 210 33.08 -5.77 -12.76
C THR A 210 31.78 -5.76 -11.97
N ILE A 211 30.64 -5.54 -12.67
CA ILE A 211 29.31 -5.66 -12.12
C ILE A 211 28.59 -6.79 -12.83
N THR A 212 27.92 -7.63 -12.06
CA THR A 212 26.96 -8.60 -12.54
C THR A 212 25.58 -8.19 -12.04
N GLY A 213 24.60 -8.06 -12.94
CA GLY A 213 23.26 -7.53 -12.65
C GLY A 213 23.12 -6.09 -13.17
N GLU A 214 21.87 -5.60 -13.17
CA GLU A 214 21.50 -4.31 -13.75
C GLU A 214 21.16 -3.23 -12.71
N ALA A 215 21.25 -3.57 -11.42
CA ALA A 215 20.77 -2.69 -10.36
C ALA A 215 21.68 -1.48 -10.12
N ILE A 216 22.96 -1.61 -10.42
CA ILE A 216 23.97 -0.56 -10.23
C ILE A 216 24.85 -0.40 -11.48
N LYS A 217 25.48 0.74 -11.59
CA LYS A 217 26.57 1.00 -12.54
C LYS A 217 27.71 1.73 -11.85
N PHE A 218 28.94 1.60 -12.36
CA PHE A 218 30.08 2.40 -11.92
C PHE A 218 30.02 3.83 -12.48
N ASN A 219 30.62 4.75 -11.75
CA ASN A 219 31.09 6.03 -12.34
C ASN A 219 32.30 5.78 -13.26
N SER A 220 32.81 6.84 -13.88
CA SER A 220 33.89 6.76 -14.88
C SER A 220 35.21 6.16 -14.37
N ASP A 221 35.50 6.29 -13.09
CA ASP A 221 36.74 5.85 -12.46
C ASP A 221 36.58 4.61 -11.54
N SER A 222 35.37 4.07 -11.48
CA SER A 222 35.00 2.88 -10.68
C SER A 222 35.20 3.04 -9.17
N THR A 223 35.23 4.30 -8.69
CA THR A 223 35.31 4.61 -7.27
C THR A 223 33.95 4.72 -6.58
N GLU A 224 32.90 4.87 -7.37
CA GLU A 224 31.52 4.95 -6.91
C GLU A 224 30.59 4.08 -7.73
N VAL A 225 29.50 3.67 -7.12
CA VAL A 225 28.35 3.04 -7.76
C VAL A 225 27.13 3.91 -7.66
N GLU A 226 26.35 3.97 -8.75
CA GLU A 226 25.03 4.56 -8.80
C GLU A 226 23.98 3.47 -8.84
N ALA A 227 22.94 3.58 -8.02
CA ALA A 227 21.77 2.72 -8.03
C ALA A 227 20.83 3.12 -9.18
N VAL A 228 20.81 2.34 -10.26
CA VAL A 228 20.09 2.67 -11.51
C VAL A 228 18.82 1.88 -11.73
N LYS A 229 18.61 0.82 -10.95
CA LYS A 229 17.43 -0.03 -11.02
C LYS A 229 17.22 -0.74 -9.69
N ALA A 230 15.97 -0.85 -9.22
CA ALA A 230 15.70 -1.68 -8.05
C ALA A 230 15.97 -3.16 -8.35
N GLY A 231 16.60 -3.85 -7.41
CA GLY A 231 17.04 -5.24 -7.59
C GLY A 231 18.38 -5.49 -6.94
N GLU A 232 19.09 -6.49 -7.40
CA GLU A 232 20.40 -6.84 -6.87
C GLU A 232 21.45 -6.82 -7.96
N ALA A 233 22.66 -6.43 -7.58
CA ALA A 233 23.84 -6.54 -8.41
C ALA A 233 25.04 -6.88 -7.54
N THR A 234 26.00 -7.58 -8.11
CA THR A 234 27.23 -7.98 -7.43
C THR A 234 28.43 -7.27 -8.04
N VAL A 235 29.16 -6.54 -7.20
CA VAL A 235 30.46 -6.00 -7.54
C VAL A 235 31.48 -7.09 -7.32
N THR A 236 32.29 -7.35 -8.32
CA THR A 236 33.44 -8.27 -8.24
C THR A 236 34.71 -7.49 -8.48
N ILE A 237 35.69 -7.66 -7.63
CA ILE A 237 37.02 -7.13 -7.79
C ILE A 237 37.97 -8.32 -8.01
N THR A 238 38.77 -8.21 -9.04
CA THR A 238 39.82 -9.20 -9.34
C THR A 238 41.16 -8.48 -9.25
N ALA A 239 42.03 -8.95 -8.36
CA ALA A 239 43.40 -8.50 -8.25
C ALA A 239 44.37 -9.47 -8.91
N THR A 240 45.12 -8.98 -9.87
CA THR A 240 46.13 -9.80 -10.60
C THR A 240 47.50 -9.18 -10.50
N LYS A 241 48.51 -10.01 -10.27
CA LYS A 241 49.91 -9.65 -10.26
C LYS A 241 50.72 -10.85 -10.76
N ALA A 242 51.83 -10.61 -11.51
CA ALA A 242 52.70 -11.66 -11.98
C ALA A 242 53.27 -12.47 -10.78
N GLU A 243 53.32 -13.78 -10.91
CA GLU A 243 53.75 -14.71 -9.87
C GLU A 243 52.88 -14.82 -8.62
N TYR A 244 51.73 -14.18 -8.64
CA TYR A 244 50.76 -14.22 -7.54
C TYR A 244 49.45 -14.93 -7.98
N VAL A 245 48.80 -15.55 -7.01
CA VAL A 245 47.48 -16.07 -7.19
C VAL A 245 46.52 -14.93 -7.40
N THR A 246 45.64 -15.04 -8.41
CA THR A 246 44.56 -14.10 -8.60
C THR A 246 43.63 -14.07 -7.37
N ALA A 247 43.48 -12.91 -6.74
CA ALA A 247 42.56 -12.73 -5.65
C ALA A 247 41.23 -12.10 -6.15
N ILE A 248 40.11 -12.56 -5.58
CA ILE A 248 38.79 -12.10 -5.97
C ILE A 248 37.99 -11.77 -4.70
N ALA A 249 37.37 -10.60 -4.70
CA ALA A 249 36.39 -10.20 -3.71
C ALA A 249 35.04 -9.90 -4.39
N LYS A 250 33.96 -10.28 -3.75
CA LYS A 250 32.60 -10.04 -4.24
C LYS A 250 31.74 -9.42 -3.16
N GLN A 251 30.89 -8.51 -3.55
CA GLN A 251 29.87 -7.93 -2.69
C GLN A 251 28.58 -7.74 -3.45
N THR A 252 27.51 -8.30 -2.94
CA THR A 252 26.18 -8.05 -3.47
C THR A 252 25.59 -6.80 -2.84
N ILE A 253 25.07 -5.91 -3.68
CA ILE A 253 24.38 -4.69 -3.31
C ILE A 253 22.91 -4.85 -3.67
N LYS A 254 22.05 -4.69 -2.70
CA LYS A 254 20.59 -4.64 -2.92
C LYS A 254 20.15 -3.19 -3.10
N VAL A 255 19.59 -2.88 -4.25
CA VAL A 255 18.94 -1.60 -4.51
C VAL A 255 17.45 -1.69 -4.18
N GLU A 256 17.03 -0.94 -3.23
CA GLU A 256 15.63 -0.84 -2.81
C GLU A 256 14.92 0.25 -3.63
N PRO A 257 13.62 0.06 -3.93
CA PRO A 257 12.82 1.09 -4.57
C PRO A 257 12.82 2.37 -3.76
N LYS A 258 12.81 3.51 -4.44
CA LYS A 258 12.70 4.82 -3.81
C LYS A 258 11.25 5.07 -3.40
N LEU A 259 11.06 5.54 -2.17
CA LEU A 259 9.74 5.90 -1.67
C LEU A 259 9.23 7.16 -2.36
N VAL A 260 8.02 7.09 -2.88
CA VAL A 260 7.22 8.21 -3.35
C VAL A 260 6.07 8.41 -2.38
N THR A 261 5.94 9.61 -1.84
CA THR A 261 4.84 9.99 -0.97
C THR A 261 3.80 10.79 -1.73
N VAL A 262 2.53 10.53 -1.44
CA VAL A 262 1.42 11.28 -2.05
C VAL A 262 0.75 12.15 -0.99
N LYS A 263 0.62 13.43 -1.30
CA LYS A 263 -0.16 14.37 -0.53
C LYS A 263 -1.51 14.58 -1.22
N ALA A 264 -2.57 14.39 -0.47
CA ALA A 264 -3.92 14.69 -0.91
C ALA A 264 -4.41 16.00 -0.27
N VAL A 265 -5.04 16.85 -1.05
CA VAL A 265 -5.65 18.10 -0.58
C VAL A 265 -7.07 18.13 -1.10
N ALA A 266 -8.03 18.15 -0.19
CA ALA A 266 -9.43 18.31 -0.54
C ALA A 266 -9.80 19.80 -0.58
N LYS A 267 -10.63 20.17 -1.55
CA LYS A 267 -11.12 21.52 -1.74
C LYS A 267 -12.38 21.75 -0.93
N ASP A 268 -12.45 22.91 -0.29
CA ASP A 268 -13.66 23.37 0.34
C ASP A 268 -14.77 23.53 -0.70
N LYS A 269 -16.00 23.20 -0.33
CA LYS A 269 -17.15 23.40 -1.20
C LYS A 269 -18.28 24.12 -0.48
N VAL A 270 -19.21 24.65 -1.26
CA VAL A 270 -20.51 25.11 -0.78
C VAL A 270 -21.44 23.88 -0.75
N TYR A 271 -22.34 23.85 0.23
CA TYR A 271 -23.34 22.79 0.34
C TYR A 271 -24.13 22.61 -0.97
N ASP A 272 -24.13 21.40 -1.47
CA ASP A 272 -24.81 20.97 -2.69
C ASP A 272 -25.67 19.72 -2.50
N GLY A 273 -25.80 19.25 -1.26
CA GLY A 273 -26.53 18.06 -0.88
C GLY A 273 -25.84 16.73 -1.19
N LYS A 274 -24.62 16.76 -1.71
CA LYS A 274 -23.85 15.57 -2.13
C LYS A 274 -22.65 15.33 -1.21
N LEU A 275 -22.15 14.10 -1.24
CA LEU A 275 -20.99 13.69 -0.45
C LEU A 275 -19.66 13.80 -1.23
N ASP A 276 -19.69 13.95 -2.54
CA ASP A 276 -18.49 14.02 -3.37
C ASP A 276 -17.60 15.20 -2.97
N ALA A 277 -16.30 14.94 -2.98
CA ALA A 277 -15.27 15.92 -2.68
C ALA A 277 -14.27 15.99 -3.83
N GLU A 278 -13.95 17.21 -4.27
CA GLU A 278 -12.87 17.47 -5.19
C GLU A 278 -11.54 17.34 -4.44
N VAL A 279 -10.65 16.45 -4.88
CA VAL A 279 -9.36 16.20 -4.25
C VAL A 279 -8.25 16.31 -5.29
N SER A 280 -7.23 17.08 -4.97
CA SER A 280 -6.01 17.17 -5.73
C SER A 280 -4.90 16.35 -5.06
N PHE A 281 -3.99 15.82 -5.88
CA PHE A 281 -2.91 14.96 -5.42
C PHE A 281 -1.59 15.46 -5.95
N THR A 282 -0.56 15.42 -5.13
CA THR A 282 0.83 15.70 -5.52
C THR A 282 1.72 14.57 -5.05
N ALA A 283 2.66 14.16 -5.89
CA ALA A 283 3.65 13.15 -5.55
C ALA A 283 5.00 13.81 -5.32
N GLU A 284 5.70 13.37 -4.28
CA GLU A 284 7.05 13.78 -3.94
C GLU A 284 7.97 12.56 -3.88
N GLY A 285 9.21 12.70 -4.34
CA GLY A 285 10.22 11.63 -4.31
C GLY A 285 10.53 10.99 -5.66
N ILE A 286 9.80 11.32 -6.74
CA ILE A 286 10.19 10.93 -8.10
C ILE A 286 11.44 11.72 -8.48
N LEU A 287 12.47 11.03 -9.00
CA LEU A 287 13.70 11.67 -9.45
C LEU A 287 13.43 12.50 -10.72
N GLU A 288 14.14 13.62 -10.85
CA GLU A 288 13.98 14.54 -11.98
C GLU A 288 14.16 13.83 -13.34
N LYS A 289 15.13 12.92 -13.41
CA LYS A 289 15.40 12.13 -14.64
C LYS A 289 14.22 11.24 -15.06
N ASP A 290 13.33 10.88 -14.13
CA ASP A 290 12.20 9.99 -14.37
C ASP A 290 10.86 10.73 -14.43
N ALA A 291 10.83 12.02 -14.07
CA ALA A 291 9.61 12.81 -13.93
C ALA A 291 8.77 12.94 -15.21
N SER A 292 9.41 12.79 -16.38
CA SER A 292 8.71 12.79 -17.65
C SER A 292 8.03 11.46 -18.00
N LEU A 293 8.44 10.37 -17.36
CA LEU A 293 7.97 9.00 -17.64
C LEU A 293 7.10 8.47 -16.51
N VAL A 294 7.54 8.61 -15.26
CA VAL A 294 6.84 8.10 -14.07
C VAL A 294 5.91 9.19 -13.55
N THR A 295 4.63 8.98 -13.67
CA THR A 295 3.61 9.94 -13.26
C THR A 295 2.63 9.34 -12.27
N LEU A 296 2.10 10.18 -11.38
CA LEU A 296 1.06 9.79 -10.45
C LEU A 296 -0.25 9.55 -11.19
N ASN A 297 -0.86 8.41 -10.98
CA ASN A 297 -2.20 8.07 -11.47
C ASN A 297 -3.18 8.04 -10.29
N THR A 298 -4.19 8.88 -10.37
CA THR A 298 -5.24 9.04 -9.35
C THR A 298 -6.64 8.77 -9.89
N THR A 299 -6.77 8.25 -11.11
CA THR A 299 -8.06 8.07 -11.79
C THR A 299 -9.02 7.13 -11.07
N SER A 300 -8.51 6.23 -10.26
CA SER A 300 -9.29 5.31 -9.42
C SER A 300 -9.65 5.88 -8.06
N VAL A 301 -9.16 7.09 -7.70
CA VAL A 301 -9.34 7.66 -6.37
C VAL A 301 -10.46 8.67 -6.37
N ALA A 302 -11.45 8.45 -5.53
CA ALA A 302 -12.55 9.38 -5.30
C ALA A 302 -12.58 9.83 -3.85
N GLY A 303 -12.80 11.12 -3.62
CA GLY A 303 -13.00 11.69 -2.30
C GLY A 303 -14.48 11.73 -1.92
N THR A 304 -14.79 11.40 -0.68
CA THR A 304 -16.15 11.42 -0.15
C THR A 304 -16.14 12.04 1.26
N PHE A 305 -16.91 13.08 1.50
CA PHE A 305 -17.09 13.62 2.83
C PHE A 305 -17.77 12.61 3.75
N THR A 306 -17.44 12.63 5.03
CA THR A 306 -18.06 11.77 6.05
C THR A 306 -19.55 12.07 6.24
N ASP A 307 -19.98 13.29 6.03
CA ASP A 307 -21.38 13.70 5.93
C ASP A 307 -21.53 14.94 5.01
N LYS A 308 -22.71 15.12 4.44
CA LYS A 308 -22.99 16.16 3.45
C LYS A 308 -23.31 17.54 4.03
N ASN A 309 -23.48 17.67 5.35
CA ASN A 309 -23.99 18.91 5.92
C ASN A 309 -22.90 19.99 6.03
N ALA A 310 -23.29 21.25 6.01
CA ALA A 310 -22.42 22.38 6.27
C ALA A 310 -21.85 22.34 7.70
N SER A 311 -20.62 22.80 7.89
CA SER A 311 -19.96 22.89 9.19
C SER A 311 -18.89 23.97 9.18
N GLU A 312 -18.76 24.68 10.30
CA GLU A 312 -17.66 25.62 10.52
C GLU A 312 -16.31 24.91 10.67
N SER A 313 -16.32 23.66 11.12
CA SER A 313 -15.12 22.82 11.24
C SER A 313 -14.92 22.01 9.97
N ALA A 314 -13.66 21.82 9.60
CA ALA A 314 -13.30 20.94 8.50
C ALA A 314 -13.70 19.49 8.82
N LYS A 315 -14.12 18.78 7.82
CA LYS A 315 -14.54 17.37 7.87
C LYS A 315 -13.53 16.50 7.15
N THR A 316 -13.38 15.27 7.62
CA THR A 316 -12.56 14.28 6.94
C THR A 316 -13.20 13.92 5.60
N VAL A 317 -12.37 13.89 4.58
CA VAL A 317 -12.70 13.37 3.26
C VAL A 317 -12.09 11.99 3.14
N ILE A 318 -12.92 10.96 3.09
CA ILE A 318 -12.49 9.58 2.92
C ILE A 318 -12.10 9.36 1.46
N LEU A 319 -10.88 8.94 1.26
CA LEU A 319 -10.39 8.52 -0.07
C LEU A 319 -10.77 7.06 -0.31
N LYS A 320 -11.40 6.78 -1.44
CA LYS A 320 -11.73 5.43 -1.91
C LYS A 320 -10.93 5.16 -3.18
N GLY A 321 -10.37 3.97 -3.28
CA GLY A 321 -9.42 3.59 -4.33
C GLY A 321 -7.98 3.87 -3.91
N GLU A 322 -7.05 3.52 -4.76
CA GLU A 322 -5.61 3.65 -4.51
C GLU A 322 -4.94 4.46 -5.61
N CYS A 323 -4.00 5.30 -5.20
CA CYS A 323 -3.08 5.93 -6.14
C CYS A 323 -2.10 4.88 -6.69
N SER A 324 -1.69 5.05 -7.92
CA SER A 324 -0.65 4.24 -8.54
C SER A 324 0.35 5.10 -9.31
N LEU A 325 1.44 4.52 -9.74
CA LEU A 325 2.40 5.17 -10.62
C LEU A 325 2.31 4.56 -12.01
N ASN A 326 2.11 5.38 -13.03
CA ASN A 326 2.24 4.97 -14.41
C ASN A 326 3.71 4.74 -14.74
N ASN A 327 3.99 3.76 -15.61
CA ASN A 327 5.33 3.43 -16.09
C ASN A 327 6.37 3.14 -14.99
N ASN A 328 5.91 2.74 -13.80
CA ASN A 328 6.81 2.31 -12.73
C ASN A 328 7.38 0.93 -13.04
N THR A 329 8.66 0.88 -13.34
CA THR A 329 9.42 -0.36 -13.62
C THR A 329 9.88 -1.08 -12.35
N GLY A 330 9.27 -0.80 -11.20
CA GLY A 330 9.66 -1.35 -9.89
C GLY A 330 10.71 -0.51 -9.14
N ASN A 331 11.13 0.62 -9.71
CA ASN A 331 12.11 1.51 -9.10
C ASN A 331 11.55 2.40 -7.98
N TYR A 332 10.24 2.45 -7.88
CA TYR A 332 9.53 3.25 -6.87
C TYR A 332 8.51 2.41 -6.11
N VAL A 333 8.35 2.74 -4.84
CA VAL A 333 7.25 2.27 -3.99
C VAL A 333 6.41 3.46 -3.58
N LEU A 334 5.09 3.36 -3.72
CA LEU A 334 4.16 4.44 -3.44
C LEU A 334 3.57 4.30 -2.04
N ALA A 335 3.69 5.34 -1.23
CA ALA A 335 2.92 5.48 0.00
C ALA A 335 1.58 6.17 -0.32
N GLN A 336 0.48 5.52 0.06
CA GLN A 336 -0.85 6.06 -0.15
C GLN A 336 -1.06 7.32 0.70
N PRO A 337 -1.83 8.30 0.21
CA PRO A 337 -2.11 9.52 0.95
C PRO A 337 -3.02 9.27 2.15
N ALA A 338 -2.81 10.06 3.20
CA ALA A 338 -3.78 10.13 4.28
C ALA A 338 -5.05 10.86 3.82
N ASN A 339 -6.18 10.55 4.47
CA ASN A 339 -7.43 11.24 4.24
C ASN A 339 -7.30 12.76 4.55
N PRO A 340 -7.54 13.63 3.58
CA PRO A 340 -7.49 15.06 3.79
C PRO A 340 -8.75 15.58 4.53
N THR A 341 -8.74 16.85 4.87
CA THR A 341 -9.91 17.53 5.43
C THR A 341 -10.28 18.73 4.57
N ALA A 342 -11.58 19.04 4.50
CA ALA A 342 -12.11 20.23 3.86
C ALA A 342 -13.41 20.68 4.52
N LYS A 343 -13.82 21.90 4.26
CA LYS A 343 -15.06 22.47 4.78
C LYS A 343 -16.20 22.36 3.77
N ILE A 344 -17.41 22.21 4.29
CA ILE A 344 -18.64 22.44 3.54
C ILE A 344 -19.28 23.69 4.13
N SER A 345 -19.21 24.80 3.41
CA SER A 345 -19.86 26.03 3.81
C SER A 345 -21.37 26.00 3.47
N LYS A 346 -22.12 26.81 4.12
CA LYS A 346 -23.56 26.92 3.86
C LYS A 346 -23.83 27.49 2.47
N ALA A 347 -24.82 26.92 1.78
CA ALA A 347 -25.36 27.49 0.56
C ALA A 347 -26.22 28.72 0.89
N LYS A 348 -26.39 29.63 -0.06
CA LYS A 348 -27.19 30.82 0.14
C LYS A 348 -28.64 30.60 -0.28
N ILE A 349 -29.58 30.91 0.59
CA ILE A 349 -30.97 31.16 0.22
C ILE A 349 -31.03 32.58 -0.36
N THR A 350 -31.64 32.74 -1.52
CA THR A 350 -31.73 34.00 -2.21
C THR A 350 -33.10 34.71 -1.98
N SER A 351 -34.14 33.91 -1.80
CA SER A 351 -35.45 34.43 -1.43
C SER A 351 -36.26 33.43 -0.60
N ILE A 352 -37.18 33.92 0.23
CA ILE A 352 -38.18 33.12 0.94
C ILE A 352 -39.50 33.84 0.72
N PHE A 353 -40.47 33.10 0.21
CA PHE A 353 -41.79 33.66 -0.12
C PHE A 353 -42.91 32.64 0.11
N ALA A 354 -44.12 33.17 0.20
CA ALA A 354 -45.31 32.32 0.23
C ALA A 354 -46.13 32.53 -1.04
N SER A 355 -46.64 31.45 -1.60
CA SER A 355 -47.51 31.48 -2.75
C SER A 355 -48.92 30.99 -2.39
N ASN A 356 -49.91 31.38 -3.19
CA ASN A 356 -51.31 30.99 -3.00
C ASN A 356 -51.86 31.35 -1.60
N VAL A 357 -51.42 32.49 -1.03
CA VAL A 357 -51.82 32.90 0.30
C VAL A 357 -53.28 33.35 0.26
N LYS A 358 -54.13 32.62 0.94
CA LYS A 358 -55.59 32.84 0.93
C LYS A 358 -56.21 32.45 2.26
N ARG A 359 -57.33 33.05 2.56
CA ARG A 359 -58.20 32.66 3.65
C ARG A 359 -59.70 32.77 3.26
N SER A 360 -60.53 32.05 3.96
CA SER A 360 -61.97 32.20 3.81
C SER A 360 -62.43 33.47 4.46
N TYR A 361 -63.52 34.09 3.95
CA TYR A 361 -64.12 35.24 4.52
C TYR A 361 -64.48 35.02 6.00
N LYS A 362 -64.15 35.95 6.86
CA LYS A 362 -64.35 35.91 8.33
C LYS A 362 -63.55 34.81 9.06
N THR A 363 -62.56 34.17 8.46
CA THR A 363 -61.59 33.31 9.18
C THR A 363 -60.25 34.01 9.34
N THR A 364 -59.47 33.56 10.33
CA THR A 364 -58.09 34.03 10.55
C THR A 364 -57.03 33.03 10.06
N SER A 365 -57.44 31.78 9.70
CA SER A 365 -56.56 30.74 9.24
C SER A 365 -56.16 30.99 7.78
N LEU A 366 -54.84 31.07 7.51
CA LEU A 366 -54.28 31.19 6.20
C LEU A 366 -53.99 29.79 5.61
N SER A 367 -54.24 29.65 4.31
CA SER A 367 -53.75 28.54 3.48
C SER A 367 -52.69 29.12 2.55
N TYR A 368 -51.54 28.54 2.52
CA TYR A 368 -50.40 28.98 1.71
C TYR A 368 -49.46 27.84 1.39
N LYS A 369 -48.59 28.06 0.42
CA LYS A 369 -47.43 27.21 0.13
C LYS A 369 -46.17 28.06 0.37
N LEU A 370 -45.30 27.63 1.25
CA LEU A 370 -43.98 28.23 1.42
C LEU A 370 -43.03 27.71 0.35
N ASP A 371 -42.27 28.64 -0.20
CA ASP A 371 -41.21 28.33 -1.17
C ASP A 371 -39.95 29.15 -0.83
N ALA A 372 -38.81 28.68 -1.29
CA ALA A 372 -37.55 29.39 -1.16
C ALA A 372 -36.70 29.13 -2.43
N GLU A 373 -35.95 30.13 -2.84
CA GLU A 373 -34.94 30.03 -3.90
C GLU A 373 -33.56 29.94 -3.30
N GLY A 374 -32.67 29.28 -4.06
CA GLY A 374 -31.29 29.00 -3.62
C GLY A 374 -31.14 27.65 -2.90
N LEU A 375 -32.24 26.88 -2.75
CA LEU A 375 -32.16 25.52 -2.28
C LEU A 375 -31.55 24.59 -3.36
N VAL A 376 -30.70 23.68 -2.96
CA VAL A 376 -29.96 22.82 -3.86
C VAL A 376 -30.42 21.34 -3.77
N ASN A 377 -30.02 20.53 -4.69
CA ASN A 377 -30.27 19.08 -4.72
C ASN A 377 -31.77 18.70 -4.64
N GLY A 378 -32.66 19.55 -5.17
CA GLY A 378 -34.12 19.34 -5.14
C GLY A 378 -34.75 19.46 -3.75
N GLU A 379 -34.06 19.99 -2.78
CA GLU A 379 -34.62 20.30 -1.46
C GLU A 379 -35.71 21.39 -1.58
N LEU A 380 -36.72 21.25 -0.75
CA LEU A 380 -37.81 22.20 -0.66
C LEU A 380 -37.83 22.81 0.73
N ILE A 381 -38.44 24.00 0.91
CA ILE A 381 -38.60 24.61 2.23
C ILE A 381 -39.31 23.71 3.24
N THR A 382 -40.09 22.75 2.74
CA THR A 382 -40.81 21.73 3.51
C THR A 382 -40.02 20.47 3.77
N THR A 383 -38.76 20.36 3.27
CA THR A 383 -37.91 19.19 3.50
C THR A 383 -37.64 19.00 5.00
N PRO A 384 -37.96 17.86 5.59
CA PRO A 384 -37.73 17.59 7.01
C PRO A 384 -36.28 17.82 7.43
N GLY A 385 -36.06 18.58 8.51
CA GLY A 385 -34.73 18.86 9.05
C GLY A 385 -33.92 19.90 8.28
N LEU A 386 -34.50 20.59 7.31
CA LEU A 386 -33.85 21.67 6.57
C LEU A 386 -33.48 22.84 7.51
N TYR A 387 -34.36 23.12 8.46
CA TYR A 387 -34.17 24.16 9.49
C TYR A 387 -34.77 23.74 10.83
N THR A 388 -34.41 24.45 11.86
CA THR A 388 -35.04 24.41 13.18
C THR A 388 -35.80 25.72 13.43
N GLY A 389 -36.76 25.73 14.37
CA GLY A 389 -37.67 26.85 14.58
C GLY A 389 -38.94 26.71 13.74
N THR A 390 -39.72 27.76 13.69
CA THR A 390 -41.02 27.80 12.97
C THR A 390 -41.06 28.99 12.03
N ILE A 391 -41.26 28.69 10.74
CA ILE A 391 -41.59 29.74 9.75
C ILE A 391 -43.09 29.95 9.80
N SER A 392 -43.54 31.14 10.08
CA SER A 392 -44.98 31.47 10.13
C SER A 392 -45.34 32.58 9.17
N VAL A 393 -46.51 32.44 8.56
CA VAL A 393 -47.10 33.48 7.71
C VAL A 393 -48.20 34.14 8.47
N LYS A 394 -48.11 35.45 8.65
CA LYS A 394 -49.04 36.31 9.42
C LYS A 394 -49.71 37.32 8.51
N GLU A 395 -51.01 37.57 8.71
CA GLU A 395 -51.77 38.61 7.99
C GLU A 395 -51.95 39.83 8.84
N ALA A 396 -51.78 40.98 8.24
CA ALA A 396 -52.20 42.23 8.76
C ALA A 396 -52.76 43.15 7.64
N SER A 397 -53.99 43.62 7.78
CA SER A 397 -54.62 44.51 6.82
C SER A 397 -54.64 44.03 5.36
N GLY A 398 -54.93 42.75 5.15
CA GLY A 398 -54.99 42.14 3.81
C GLY A 398 -53.66 41.81 3.16
N LYS A 399 -52.55 42.08 3.85
CA LYS A 399 -51.21 41.70 3.43
C LYS A 399 -50.64 40.65 4.37
N TYR A 400 -49.80 39.79 3.84
CA TYR A 400 -49.06 38.81 4.65
C TYR A 400 -47.59 39.23 4.80
N SER A 401 -47.00 38.80 5.88
CA SER A 401 -45.57 38.81 6.13
C SER A 401 -45.12 37.41 6.58
N ILE A 402 -43.87 37.10 6.37
CA ILE A 402 -43.26 35.86 6.81
C ILE A 402 -42.38 36.17 8.00
N ASP A 403 -42.65 35.50 9.12
CA ASP A 403 -41.86 35.62 10.35
C ASP A 403 -40.88 34.46 10.43
N MET A 404 -39.59 34.78 10.45
CA MET A 404 -38.43 33.86 10.52
C MET A 404 -37.73 33.93 11.87
N THR A 405 -38.34 34.55 12.89
CA THR A 405 -37.73 34.73 14.21
C THR A 405 -37.38 33.34 14.82
N GLY A 406 -36.14 33.18 15.22
CA GLY A 406 -35.64 31.90 15.78
C GLY A 406 -35.47 30.78 14.80
N VAL A 407 -35.62 31.02 13.49
CA VAL A 407 -35.35 30.01 12.47
C VAL A 407 -33.83 29.91 12.22
N THR A 408 -33.33 28.71 12.17
CA THR A 408 -31.91 28.42 11.84
C THR A 408 -31.84 27.29 10.82
N PHE A 409 -31.29 27.58 9.68
CA PHE A 409 -31.04 26.60 8.65
C PHE A 409 -29.74 25.81 8.92
N ARG A 410 -29.79 24.53 8.77
CA ARG A 410 -28.64 23.66 8.99
C ARG A 410 -27.55 23.91 7.95
N ASN A 411 -27.94 23.83 6.69
CA ASN A 411 -27.01 23.82 5.54
C ASN A 411 -27.06 25.10 4.72
N TYR A 412 -27.88 26.08 5.13
CA TYR A 412 -28.09 27.30 4.38
C TYR A 412 -27.83 28.52 5.22
N ASP A 413 -27.35 29.57 4.56
CA ASP A 413 -27.26 30.93 5.07
C ASP A 413 -28.33 31.77 4.38
N TYR A 414 -29.09 32.47 5.18
CA TYR A 414 -30.10 33.44 4.70
C TYR A 414 -29.87 34.84 5.26
N ALA A 415 -28.67 35.10 5.81
CA ALA A 415 -28.32 36.43 6.34
C ALA A 415 -28.50 37.48 5.28
N GLY A 416 -29.25 38.54 5.63
CA GLY A 416 -29.59 39.64 4.72
C GLY A 416 -30.75 39.36 3.75
N VAL A 417 -31.30 38.16 3.74
CA VAL A 417 -32.51 37.86 2.95
C VAL A 417 -33.73 38.34 3.69
N GLN A 418 -34.48 39.24 3.05
CA GLN A 418 -35.79 39.69 3.59
C GLN A 418 -36.88 38.79 2.99
N PRO A 419 -37.68 38.12 3.83
CA PRO A 419 -38.81 37.33 3.33
C PRO A 419 -39.79 38.21 2.54
N ILE A 420 -40.24 37.69 1.41
CA ILE A 420 -41.14 38.46 0.52
C ILE A 420 -42.56 38.27 1.01
N GLY A 421 -43.16 39.41 1.45
CA GLY A 421 -44.57 39.51 1.77
C GLY A 421 -45.42 39.81 0.54
N GLY A 422 -46.73 39.80 0.69
CA GLY A 422 -47.65 40.05 -0.44
C GLY A 422 -49.11 40.20 0.01
N ASP A 423 -50.01 40.15 -0.96
CA ASP A 423 -51.44 40.28 -0.72
C ASP A 423 -52.09 38.93 -0.38
N VAL A 424 -53.10 38.97 0.49
CA VAL A 424 -53.90 37.80 0.85
C VAL A 424 -55.17 37.75 -0.01
N THR A 425 -55.38 36.68 -0.71
CA THR A 425 -56.61 36.42 -1.45
C THR A 425 -57.73 35.98 -0.50
N ILE A 426 -58.81 36.72 -0.42
CA ILE A 426 -59.96 36.34 0.39
C ILE A 426 -60.95 35.54 -0.46
N ILE A 427 -61.14 34.26 -0.10
CA ILE A 427 -62.14 33.40 -0.74
C ILE A 427 -63.51 33.71 -0.13
N LYS A 428 -64.42 34.25 -0.93
CA LYS A 428 -65.78 34.48 -0.53
C LYS A 428 -66.54 33.15 -0.43
N GLY A 429 -67.35 33.00 0.60
CA GLY A 429 -68.28 31.87 0.69
C GLY A 429 -69.33 31.96 -0.44
N ILE A 430 -69.64 30.82 -0.99
CA ILE A 430 -70.76 30.71 -1.96
C ILE A 430 -72.01 30.38 -1.17
N PRO A 431 -72.94 31.34 -0.97
CA PRO A 431 -74.17 31.04 -0.31
C PRO A 431 -75.01 30.16 -1.24
N THR A 432 -75.45 29.03 -0.74
CA THR A 432 -76.42 28.16 -1.44
C THR A 432 -77.82 28.74 -1.05
N ILE A 433 -78.51 29.30 -2.00
CA ILE A 433 -79.88 29.73 -1.82
C ILE A 433 -80.77 28.52 -2.20
N VAL A 434 -81.43 27.93 -1.23
CA VAL A 434 -82.39 26.91 -1.44
C VAL A 434 -83.80 27.57 -1.52
N THR A 435 -84.40 27.38 -2.66
CA THR A 435 -85.84 27.81 -2.83
C THR A 435 -86.68 26.70 -2.23
N TYR A 436 -87.48 27.11 -1.26
CA TYR A 436 -88.53 26.26 -0.72
C TYR A 436 -89.83 26.58 -1.47
N ASN A 437 -90.47 25.56 -2.02
CA ASN A 437 -91.81 25.70 -2.53
C ASN A 437 -92.74 25.73 -1.35
N THR A 438 -93.31 26.91 -1.12
CA THR A 438 -94.36 27.16 -0.13
C THR A 438 -95.76 27.01 -0.82
N GLU A 439 -95.96 25.84 -1.42
CA GLU A 439 -97.40 25.53 -1.71
C GLU A 439 -97.98 24.92 -0.46
N GLY A 440 -98.81 25.81 0.13
CA GLY A 440 -99.50 25.53 1.35
C GLY A 440 -100.59 24.47 1.26
N ASN A 441 -100.87 24.01 2.40
CA ASN A 441 -102.23 23.69 2.79
C ASN A 441 -102.80 24.88 3.50
#